data_2aa6b53ab50e8f258e6ed1929a00f6d4
#
_entry.id   2aa6b53ab50e8f258e6ed1929a00f6d4
#
_cell.length_a   1.000
_cell.length_b   1.000
_cell.length_c   1.000
_cell.angle_alpha   90.00
_cell.angle_beta   90.00
_cell.angle_gamma   90.00
#
_symmetry.space_group_name_H-M   'P 1'
#
loop_
_entity.id
_entity.type
_entity.pdbx_description
1 polymer ?
#
loop_
_entity_poly.entity_id
_entity_poly.type
_entity_poly.pdbx_seq_one_letter_code
_entity_poly.pdbx_strand_id
1 'polypeptide(L)'
;MNSDSPMLLIGIGTAGSNIARGVSRAFGDGLRYVLADTDAASGQGGGPFALLGGDRLSGRGAGGDVVAGRLAVEDSVRSLDEHLHGVRLAVIVTALGGGTGGGGTLETSKYLVNHGIPTVVFATTPFAFEGEDRQRNARGVMAMIEEAANATFFLPLDKLVGDAAGMDEALR
;
A
#
# COMPACT_ATOMS: atom_id res chain seq x y z
N MET A 1 21.32 -0.58 -4.37
CA MET A 1 20.10 -1.36 -4.14
C MET A 1 20.40 -2.80 -4.47
N ASN A 2 20.15 -3.72 -3.54
CA ASN A 2 20.40 -5.15 -3.78
C ASN A 2 19.28 -5.68 -4.68
N SER A 3 19.53 -5.72 -6.00
CA SER A 3 18.58 -6.19 -7.02
C SER A 3 18.25 -7.69 -6.89
N ASP A 4 19.01 -8.43 -6.07
CA ASP A 4 18.96 -9.87 -5.97
C ASP A 4 18.09 -10.38 -4.81
N SER A 5 17.51 -9.49 -3.98
CA SER A 5 16.60 -9.93 -2.93
C SER A 5 15.35 -10.58 -3.52
N PRO A 6 15.03 -11.82 -3.13
CA PRO A 6 13.81 -12.49 -3.58
C PRO A 6 12.52 -11.90 -2.98
N MET A 7 12.64 -10.98 -2.02
CA MET A 7 11.53 -10.28 -1.38
C MET A 7 11.45 -8.85 -1.89
N LEU A 8 10.25 -8.42 -2.24
CA LEU A 8 9.92 -7.05 -2.63
C LEU A 8 8.93 -6.45 -1.64
N LEU A 9 9.29 -5.31 -1.04
CA LEU A 9 8.36 -4.48 -0.28
C LEU A 9 7.66 -3.50 -1.21
N ILE A 10 6.33 -3.48 -1.21
CA ILE A 10 5.50 -2.59 -2.03
C ILE A 10 4.71 -1.65 -1.11
N GLY A 11 5.01 -0.37 -1.15
CA GLY A 11 4.22 0.65 -0.44
C GLY A 11 3.10 1.17 -1.32
N ILE A 12 1.83 0.89 -0.99
CA ILE A 12 0.68 1.30 -1.80
C ILE A 12 -0.06 2.48 -1.18
N GLY A 13 -0.28 3.50 -2.01
CA GLY A 13 -0.85 4.78 -1.62
C GLY A 13 0.14 5.64 -0.83
N THR A 14 -0.22 6.87 -0.53
CA THR A 14 0.66 7.85 0.12
C THR A 14 1.18 7.36 1.47
N ALA A 15 0.30 6.84 2.33
CA ALA A 15 0.69 6.33 3.64
C ALA A 15 1.56 5.07 3.52
N GLY A 16 1.18 4.11 2.65
CA GLY A 16 1.99 2.92 2.39
C GLY A 16 3.37 3.27 1.84
N SER A 17 3.46 4.24 0.95
CA SER A 17 4.73 4.77 0.43
C SER A 17 5.61 5.35 1.54
N ASN A 18 5.03 6.07 2.49
CA ASN A 18 5.77 6.62 3.63
C ASN A 18 6.26 5.52 4.57
N ILE A 19 5.43 4.49 4.82
CA ILE A 19 5.84 3.32 5.63
C ILE A 19 6.99 2.59 4.94
N ALA A 20 6.88 2.30 3.64
CA ALA A 20 7.92 1.59 2.88
C ALA A 20 9.24 2.35 2.87
N ARG A 21 9.22 3.69 2.73
CA ARG A 21 10.42 4.53 2.86
C ARG A 21 11.03 4.46 4.27
N GLY A 22 10.19 4.48 5.31
CA GLY A 22 10.66 4.35 6.70
C GLY A 22 11.35 3.01 6.94
N VAL A 23 10.74 1.93 6.48
CA VAL A 23 11.31 0.57 6.56
C VAL A 23 12.62 0.47 5.78
N SER A 24 12.65 0.98 4.54
CA SER A 24 13.87 0.99 3.71
C SER A 24 15.02 1.73 4.38
N ARG A 25 14.77 2.88 5.00
CA ARG A 25 15.80 3.61 5.76
C ARG A 25 16.32 2.81 6.96
N ALA A 26 15.46 2.08 7.66
CA ALA A 26 15.84 1.27 8.81
C ALA A 26 16.67 0.03 8.42
N PHE A 27 16.36 -0.58 7.28
CA PHE A 27 17.05 -1.78 6.78
C PHE A 27 18.26 -1.46 5.89
N GLY A 28 18.41 -0.22 5.44
CA GLY A 28 19.50 0.20 4.55
C GLY A 28 19.41 -0.46 3.17
N ASP A 29 20.56 -0.64 2.51
CA ASP A 29 20.65 -1.13 1.12
C ASP A 29 20.22 -2.59 0.93
N GLY A 30 19.91 -3.31 2.01
CA GLY A 30 19.51 -4.72 1.97
C GLY A 30 18.06 -4.97 1.54
N LEU A 31 17.21 -3.94 1.53
CA LEU A 31 15.79 -4.08 1.24
C LEU A 31 15.45 -3.59 -0.18
N ARG A 32 14.91 -4.50 -0.98
CA ARG A 32 14.31 -4.15 -2.27
C ARG A 32 12.89 -3.64 -2.05
N TYR A 33 12.57 -2.46 -2.56
CA TYR A 33 11.24 -1.88 -2.41
C TYR A 33 10.81 -1.07 -3.64
N VAL A 34 9.50 -0.87 -3.77
CA VAL A 34 8.87 0.03 -4.73
C VAL A 34 7.71 0.75 -4.08
N LEU A 35 7.50 1.99 -4.46
CA LEU A 35 6.37 2.82 -4.07
C LEU A 35 5.38 2.82 -5.20
N ALA A 36 4.09 2.67 -4.91
CA ALA A 36 3.04 2.60 -5.91
C ALA A 36 1.86 3.48 -5.48
N ASP A 37 1.55 4.49 -6.24
CA ASP A 37 0.44 5.40 -5.93
C ASP A 37 -0.23 5.91 -7.20
N THR A 38 -1.47 6.33 -7.09
CA THR A 38 -2.21 7.04 -8.13
C THR A 38 -1.96 8.56 -8.09
N ASP A 39 -1.31 9.06 -7.03
CA ASP A 39 -0.84 10.44 -6.89
C ASP A 39 0.65 10.55 -7.23
N ALA A 40 0.96 11.27 -8.30
CA ALA A 40 2.33 11.50 -8.75
C ALA A 40 3.20 12.22 -7.69
N ALA A 41 2.60 13.01 -6.80
CA ALA A 41 3.31 13.69 -5.73
C ALA A 41 3.97 12.68 -4.75
N SER A 42 3.43 11.50 -4.60
CA SER A 42 4.01 10.45 -3.76
C SER A 42 5.40 9.99 -4.24
N GLY A 43 5.73 10.16 -5.52
CA GLY A 43 7.06 9.86 -6.07
C GLY A 43 8.13 10.90 -5.74
N GLN A 44 7.75 12.13 -5.39
CA GLN A 44 8.71 13.24 -5.18
C GLN A 44 9.64 13.04 -3.97
N GLY A 45 9.28 12.19 -3.03
CA GLY A 45 10.11 11.86 -1.86
C GLY A 45 11.31 10.95 -2.15
N GLY A 46 11.55 10.60 -3.42
CA GLY A 46 12.62 9.70 -3.86
C GLY A 46 12.32 8.22 -3.64
N GLY A 47 13.13 7.36 -4.26
CA GLY A 47 12.96 5.92 -4.31
C GLY A 47 12.32 5.43 -5.62
N PRO A 48 12.36 4.11 -5.89
CA PRO A 48 11.67 3.52 -7.04
C PRO A 48 10.16 3.72 -6.91
N PHE A 49 9.54 4.23 -7.96
CA PHE A 49 8.14 4.65 -7.94
C PHE A 49 7.40 4.21 -9.20
N ALA A 50 6.27 3.56 -9.03
CA ALA A 50 5.32 3.22 -10.06
C ALA A 50 4.07 4.10 -9.94
N LEU A 51 3.82 4.96 -10.93
CA LEU A 51 2.58 5.72 -11.03
C LEU A 51 1.48 4.79 -11.54
N LEU A 52 0.46 4.58 -10.71
CA LEU A 52 -0.71 3.77 -11.05
C LEU A 52 -1.84 4.66 -11.57
N GLY A 53 -2.56 4.19 -12.60
CA GLY A 53 -3.74 4.89 -13.13
C GLY A 53 -3.43 6.24 -13.77
N GLY A 54 -2.23 6.41 -14.35
CA GLY A 54 -1.82 7.67 -14.97
C GLY A 54 -2.83 8.17 -16.01
N ASP A 55 -3.33 7.30 -16.88
CA ASP A 55 -4.30 7.64 -17.92
C ASP A 55 -5.68 7.98 -17.35
N ARG A 56 -6.11 7.28 -16.30
CA ARG A 56 -7.45 7.47 -15.69
C ARG A 56 -7.52 8.67 -14.75
N LEU A 57 -6.50 8.86 -13.93
CA LEU A 57 -6.49 9.84 -12.84
C LEU A 57 -5.53 11.02 -13.08
N SER A 58 -4.74 10.97 -14.16
CA SER A 58 -3.76 12.00 -14.52
C SER A 58 -2.80 12.34 -13.37
N GLY A 59 -2.46 11.35 -12.53
CA GLY A 59 -1.55 11.52 -11.40
C GLY A 59 -2.09 12.36 -10.24
N ARG A 60 -3.40 12.57 -10.14
CA ARG A 60 -4.03 13.41 -9.10
C ARG A 60 -4.55 12.61 -7.90
N GLY A 61 -4.26 11.31 -7.88
CA GLY A 61 -4.78 10.43 -6.83
C GLY A 61 -6.26 10.07 -6.99
N ALA A 62 -6.71 9.07 -6.22
CA ALA A 62 -8.08 8.56 -6.28
C ALA A 62 -9.08 9.37 -5.42
N GLY A 63 -8.66 10.45 -4.74
CA GLY A 63 -9.55 11.34 -3.98
C GLY A 63 -10.36 10.66 -2.86
N GLY A 64 -9.88 9.55 -2.30
CA GLY A 64 -10.62 8.76 -1.30
C GLY A 64 -11.63 7.78 -1.88
N ASP A 65 -11.86 7.76 -3.19
CA ASP A 65 -12.77 6.83 -3.84
C ASP A 65 -12.07 5.48 -4.09
N VAL A 66 -12.53 4.44 -3.37
CA VAL A 66 -11.98 3.08 -3.46
C VAL A 66 -12.22 2.45 -4.83
N VAL A 67 -13.36 2.74 -5.47
CA VAL A 67 -13.69 2.19 -6.80
C VAL A 67 -12.78 2.84 -7.84
N ALA A 68 -12.61 4.16 -7.78
CA ALA A 68 -11.69 4.88 -8.68
C ALA A 68 -10.25 4.38 -8.51
N GLY A 69 -9.78 4.19 -7.26
CA GLY A 69 -8.46 3.65 -6.98
C GLY A 69 -8.29 2.22 -7.52
N ARG A 70 -9.31 1.37 -7.34
CA ARG A 70 -9.31 0.00 -7.85
C ARG A 70 -9.18 -0.05 -9.38
N LEU A 71 -10.06 0.67 -10.08
CA LEU A 71 -10.06 0.70 -11.55
C LEU A 71 -8.78 1.30 -12.12
N ALA A 72 -8.24 2.32 -11.48
CA ALA A 72 -6.98 2.93 -11.89
C ALA A 72 -5.81 1.94 -11.83
N VAL A 73 -5.76 1.13 -10.76
CA VAL A 73 -4.71 0.11 -10.60
C VAL A 73 -4.94 -1.07 -11.55
N GLU A 74 -6.17 -1.54 -11.71
CA GLU A 74 -6.51 -2.59 -12.67
C GLU A 74 -5.99 -2.27 -14.08
N ASP A 75 -6.14 -1.02 -14.54
CA ASP A 75 -5.67 -0.58 -15.85
C ASP A 75 -4.14 -0.49 -15.97
N SER A 76 -3.42 -0.34 -14.85
CA SER A 76 -2.00 0.07 -14.88
C SER A 76 -1.06 -0.80 -14.02
N VAL A 77 -1.56 -1.84 -13.36
CA VAL A 77 -0.77 -2.66 -12.42
C VAL A 77 0.48 -3.28 -13.05
N ARG A 78 0.48 -3.46 -14.37
CA ARG A 78 1.65 -3.94 -15.14
C ARG A 78 2.85 -2.99 -15.09
N SER A 79 2.66 -1.74 -14.68
CA SER A 79 3.79 -0.85 -14.41
C SER A 79 4.70 -1.34 -13.27
N LEU A 80 4.23 -2.32 -12.50
CA LEU A 80 5.06 -2.98 -11.49
C LEU A 80 5.98 -4.07 -12.06
N ASP A 81 5.77 -4.54 -13.31
CA ASP A 81 6.48 -5.69 -13.88
C ASP A 81 8.00 -5.51 -13.90
N GLU A 82 8.49 -4.31 -14.17
CA GLU A 82 9.92 -4.00 -14.13
C GLU A 82 10.55 -4.24 -12.74
N HIS A 83 9.72 -4.20 -11.68
CA HIS A 83 10.16 -4.43 -10.31
C HIS A 83 9.98 -5.89 -9.85
N LEU A 84 9.35 -6.75 -10.66
CA LEU A 84 9.00 -8.12 -10.24
C LEU A 84 10.03 -9.17 -10.63
N HIS A 85 11.07 -8.83 -11.41
CA HIS A 85 12.10 -9.79 -11.81
C HIS A 85 12.77 -10.47 -10.61
N GLY A 86 12.71 -11.81 -10.55
CA GLY A 86 13.31 -12.60 -9.48
C GLY A 86 12.59 -12.52 -8.13
N VAL A 87 11.44 -11.84 -8.04
CA VAL A 87 10.64 -11.76 -6.81
C VAL A 87 9.98 -13.11 -6.56
N ARG A 88 10.13 -13.61 -5.34
CA ARG A 88 9.54 -14.86 -4.83
C ARG A 88 8.57 -14.64 -3.68
N LEU A 89 8.55 -13.43 -3.13
CA LEU A 89 7.62 -12.99 -2.07
C LEU A 89 7.40 -11.50 -2.21
N ALA A 90 6.16 -11.08 -2.26
CA ALA A 90 5.77 -9.68 -2.16
C ALA A 90 5.20 -9.38 -0.77
N VAL A 91 5.66 -8.28 -0.18
CA VAL A 91 5.10 -7.74 1.06
C VAL A 91 4.51 -6.37 0.75
N ILE A 92 3.21 -6.25 0.88
CA ILE A 92 2.50 -4.98 0.67
C ILE A 92 2.32 -4.30 2.02
N VAL A 93 2.65 -3.00 2.09
CA VAL A 93 2.32 -2.14 3.22
C VAL A 93 1.42 -1.00 2.75
N THR A 94 0.34 -0.76 3.48
CA THR A 94 -0.68 0.22 3.10
C THR A 94 -1.43 0.76 4.31
N ALA A 95 -2.19 1.86 4.11
CA ALA A 95 -3.22 2.29 5.04
C ALA A 95 -4.58 2.29 4.33
N LEU A 96 -5.55 1.62 4.93
CA LEU A 96 -6.92 1.56 4.43
C LEU A 96 -7.67 2.85 4.74
N GLY A 97 -8.80 3.05 4.05
CA GLY A 97 -9.63 4.25 4.21
C GLY A 97 -9.49 5.25 3.07
N GLY A 98 -8.35 5.25 2.36
CA GLY A 98 -8.16 5.99 1.11
C GLY A 98 -8.48 5.15 -0.13
N GLY A 99 -8.61 5.81 -1.29
CA GLY A 99 -8.95 5.13 -2.55
C GLY A 99 -7.84 4.19 -3.02
N THR A 100 -6.61 4.69 -3.16
CA THR A 100 -5.46 3.90 -3.62
C THR A 100 -5.06 2.84 -2.60
N GLY A 101 -5.01 3.19 -1.29
CA GLY A 101 -4.64 2.25 -0.23
C GLY A 101 -5.56 1.03 -0.18
N GLY A 102 -6.88 1.23 -0.29
CA GLY A 102 -7.85 0.13 -0.32
C GLY A 102 -7.94 -0.56 -1.67
N GLY A 103 -8.46 0.16 -2.68
CA GLY A 103 -8.71 -0.39 -4.02
C GLY A 103 -7.45 -0.84 -4.74
N GLY A 104 -6.36 -0.07 -4.61
CA GLY A 104 -5.08 -0.40 -5.21
C GLY A 104 -4.43 -1.64 -4.59
N THR A 105 -4.50 -1.79 -3.26
CA THR A 105 -3.99 -3.00 -2.59
C THR A 105 -4.72 -4.25 -3.06
N LEU A 106 -6.05 -4.18 -3.18
CA LEU A 106 -6.85 -5.30 -3.67
C LEU A 106 -6.38 -5.76 -5.05
N GLU A 107 -6.31 -4.87 -6.01
CA GLU A 107 -5.95 -5.24 -7.39
C GLU A 107 -4.47 -5.64 -7.53
N THR A 108 -3.57 -4.99 -6.81
CA THR A 108 -2.16 -5.40 -6.77
C THR A 108 -2.00 -6.79 -6.18
N SER A 109 -2.72 -7.12 -5.09
CA SER A 109 -2.68 -8.46 -4.49
C SER A 109 -3.16 -9.54 -5.46
N LYS A 110 -4.30 -9.31 -6.13
CA LYS A 110 -4.79 -10.22 -7.19
C LYS A 110 -3.77 -10.41 -8.31
N TYR A 111 -3.19 -9.31 -8.76
CA TYR A 111 -2.19 -9.35 -9.83
C TYR A 111 -1.01 -10.23 -9.47
N LEU A 112 -0.40 -9.99 -8.31
CA LEU A 112 0.78 -10.72 -7.84
C LEU A 112 0.49 -12.21 -7.64
N VAL A 113 -0.60 -12.54 -6.95
CA VAL A 113 -1.00 -13.94 -6.71
C VAL A 113 -1.28 -14.68 -8.01
N ASN A 114 -1.98 -14.04 -8.97
CA ASN A 114 -2.22 -14.63 -10.29
C ASN A 114 -0.94 -14.84 -11.12
N HIS A 115 0.14 -14.11 -10.81
CA HIS A 115 1.46 -14.30 -11.42
C HIS A 115 2.36 -15.26 -10.61
N GLY A 116 1.78 -15.98 -9.63
CA GLY A 116 2.50 -16.97 -8.83
C GLY A 116 3.45 -16.36 -7.80
N ILE A 117 3.29 -15.09 -7.46
CA ILE A 117 4.07 -14.41 -6.43
C ILE A 117 3.27 -14.41 -5.11
N PRO A 118 3.66 -15.23 -4.12
CA PRO A 118 3.06 -15.19 -2.78
C PRO A 118 3.06 -13.77 -2.23
N THR A 119 1.91 -13.33 -1.73
CA THR A 119 1.68 -11.95 -1.31
C THR A 119 1.19 -11.88 0.13
N VAL A 120 1.87 -11.09 0.95
CA VAL A 120 1.50 -10.77 2.33
C VAL A 120 1.15 -9.30 2.44
N VAL A 121 0.04 -8.96 3.07
CA VAL A 121 -0.43 -7.58 3.22
C VAL A 121 -0.40 -7.17 4.69
N PHE A 122 0.28 -6.08 5.00
CA PHE A 122 0.19 -5.35 6.26
C PHE A 122 -0.56 -4.05 6.02
N ALA A 123 -1.74 -3.92 6.59
CA ALA A 123 -2.59 -2.76 6.38
C ALA A 123 -3.02 -2.14 7.70
N THR A 124 -2.83 -0.84 7.89
CA THR A 124 -3.43 -0.12 9.00
C THR A 124 -4.88 0.22 8.69
N THR A 125 -5.76 0.18 9.69
CA THR A 125 -7.09 0.76 9.58
C THR A 125 -7.11 2.17 10.18
N PRO A 126 -7.95 3.07 9.67
CA PRO A 126 -7.95 4.46 10.11
C PRO A 126 -8.34 4.60 11.58
N PHE A 127 -7.88 5.68 12.21
CA PHE A 127 -8.36 6.09 13.52
C PHE A 127 -9.86 6.43 13.50
N ALA A 128 -10.56 6.25 14.60
CA ALA A 128 -11.97 6.59 14.72
C ALA A 128 -12.24 8.08 14.40
N PHE A 129 -11.33 8.97 14.76
CA PHE A 129 -11.45 10.40 14.49
C PHE A 129 -11.24 10.81 13.02
N GLU A 130 -10.73 9.93 12.15
CA GLU A 130 -10.55 10.22 10.71
C GLU A 130 -11.86 10.28 9.92
N GLY A 131 -12.96 9.90 10.54
CA GLY A 131 -14.31 10.04 10.01
C GLY A 131 -14.90 8.72 9.47
N GLU A 132 -16.22 8.70 9.37
CA GLU A 132 -16.98 7.49 9.03
C GLU A 132 -16.73 7.00 7.61
N ASP A 133 -16.45 7.89 6.66
CA ASP A 133 -16.20 7.51 5.27
C ASP A 133 -14.91 6.68 5.14
N ARG A 134 -13.84 7.08 5.83
CA ARG A 134 -12.60 6.30 5.87
C ARG A 134 -12.79 4.95 6.55
N GLN A 135 -13.54 4.93 7.65
CA GLN A 135 -13.89 3.69 8.35
C GLN A 135 -14.71 2.74 7.46
N ARG A 136 -15.70 3.29 6.73
CA ARG A 136 -16.52 2.52 5.78
C ARG A 136 -15.69 1.96 4.64
N ASN A 137 -14.84 2.78 4.04
CA ASN A 137 -13.92 2.38 2.98
C ASN A 137 -13.01 1.22 3.43
N ALA A 138 -12.40 1.35 4.61
CA ALA A 138 -11.53 0.31 5.16
C ALA A 138 -12.30 -1.00 5.35
N ARG A 139 -13.44 -0.98 6.05
CA ARG A 139 -14.28 -2.17 6.26
C ARG A 139 -14.75 -2.81 4.94
N GLY A 140 -15.06 -1.98 3.95
CA GLY A 140 -15.55 -2.45 2.65
C GLY A 140 -14.54 -3.24 1.83
N VAL A 141 -13.23 -3.06 2.06
CA VAL A 141 -12.19 -3.75 1.28
C VAL A 141 -11.48 -4.87 2.04
N MET A 142 -11.56 -4.91 3.37
CA MET A 142 -10.79 -5.87 4.18
C MET A 142 -11.02 -7.32 3.76
N ALA A 143 -12.29 -7.76 3.71
CA ALA A 143 -12.62 -9.14 3.33
C ALA A 143 -12.15 -9.48 1.91
N MET A 144 -12.26 -8.53 0.97
CA MET A 144 -11.79 -8.74 -0.40
C MET A 144 -10.26 -8.86 -0.49
N ILE A 145 -9.52 -8.11 0.34
CA ILE A 145 -8.05 -8.21 0.40
C ILE A 145 -7.65 -9.56 1.04
N GLU A 146 -8.37 -10.03 2.07
CA GLU A 146 -8.16 -11.36 2.67
C GLU A 146 -8.31 -12.49 1.64
N GLU A 147 -9.28 -12.38 0.74
CA GLU A 147 -9.47 -13.35 -0.33
C GLU A 147 -8.42 -13.25 -1.45
N ALA A 148 -7.87 -12.05 -1.66
CA ALA A 148 -6.94 -11.77 -2.76
C ALA A 148 -5.48 -12.07 -2.43
N ALA A 149 -5.07 -12.01 -1.16
CA ALA A 149 -3.70 -12.22 -0.70
C ALA A 149 -3.52 -13.59 -0.03
N ASN A 150 -2.27 -14.05 0.09
CA ASN A 150 -1.97 -15.31 0.78
C ASN A 150 -2.02 -15.17 2.32
N ALA A 151 -1.72 -13.98 2.83
CA ALA A 151 -1.85 -13.64 4.25
C ALA A 151 -2.10 -12.14 4.41
N THR A 152 -2.88 -11.78 5.42
CA THR A 152 -3.21 -10.38 5.74
C THR A 152 -3.08 -10.11 7.23
N PHE A 153 -2.56 -8.93 7.56
CA PHE A 153 -2.47 -8.42 8.92
C PHE A 153 -3.09 -7.02 8.96
N PHE A 154 -4.22 -6.90 9.63
CA PHE A 154 -4.85 -5.59 9.85
C PHE A 154 -4.48 -5.06 11.22
N LEU A 155 -3.91 -3.86 11.23
CA LEU A 155 -3.42 -3.16 12.41
C LEU A 155 -4.33 -1.98 12.72
N PRO A 156 -5.29 -2.11 13.65
CA PRO A 156 -6.15 -1.00 14.04
C PRO A 156 -5.33 0.07 14.75
N LEU A 157 -5.25 1.28 14.17
CA LEU A 157 -4.44 2.36 14.74
C LEU A 157 -4.91 2.76 16.13
N ASP A 158 -6.21 2.74 16.40
CA ASP A 158 -6.76 3.04 17.74
C ASP A 158 -6.22 2.09 18.83
N LYS A 159 -5.87 0.86 18.49
CA LYS A 159 -5.28 -0.12 19.42
C LYS A 159 -3.79 0.07 19.65
N LEU A 160 -3.10 0.74 18.73
CA LEU A 160 -1.66 1.02 18.84
C LEU A 160 -1.38 2.22 19.75
N VAL A 161 -2.33 3.14 19.82
CA VAL A 161 -2.26 4.31 20.71
C VAL A 161 -3.04 3.96 21.97
N GLY A 162 -2.52 3.10 22.84
CA GLY A 162 -3.22 2.60 24.02
C GLY A 162 -3.85 3.71 24.87
N ASP A 163 -4.78 3.35 25.75
CA ASP A 163 -5.61 4.23 26.60
C ASP A 163 -4.85 5.27 27.45
N ALA A 164 -3.52 5.23 27.48
CA ALA A 164 -2.66 6.07 28.33
C ALA A 164 -1.74 7.01 27.54
N ALA A 165 -1.59 6.86 26.25
CA ALA A 165 -0.73 7.74 25.46
C ALA A 165 -1.57 8.85 24.86
N GLY A 166 -1.47 10.04 25.41
CA GLY A 166 -1.94 11.22 24.70
C GLY A 166 -1.25 11.27 23.32
N MET A 167 -1.91 11.90 22.36
CA MET A 167 -1.43 12.00 20.96
C MET A 167 0.02 12.48 20.84
N ASP A 168 0.53 13.21 21.84
CA ASP A 168 1.92 13.70 21.91
C ASP A 168 2.96 12.60 22.16
N GLU A 169 2.60 11.46 22.75
CA GLU A 169 3.52 10.35 23.00
C GLU A 169 3.57 9.37 21.83
N ALA A 170 2.50 9.28 21.03
CA ALA A 170 2.45 8.48 19.81
C ALA A 170 3.20 9.11 18.62
N LEU A 171 3.54 10.41 18.72
CA LEU A 171 4.26 11.16 17.68
C LEU A 171 5.76 11.33 17.97
N ARG A 172 6.27 10.80 19.07
CA ARG A 172 7.70 10.76 19.42
C ARG A 172 8.36 9.46 19.02
#